data_4eb1b362066241907f097746b9908c33
#
_entry.id   4eb1b362066241907f097746b9908c33
#
_cell.length_a   1.000
_cell.length_b   1.000
_cell.length_c   1.000
_cell.angle_alpha   90.00
_cell.angle_beta   90.00
_cell.angle_gamma   90.00
#
_symmetry.space_group_name_H-M   'P 1'
#
loop_
_entity.id
_entity.type
_entity.pdbx_description
1 polymer ?
#
loop_
_entity_poly.entity_id
_entity_poly.type
_entity_poly.pdbx_seq_one_letter_code
_entity_poly.pdbx_strand_id
1 'polypeptide(L)'
;EAIKMDVRQKRNKVLGERVVKALESRNMDAYYAETKEEAVKKALEWIPEGSTINMGGASSVHECGLIDAIKSGNYNFCDRDKASTPEEKQEIARAAFSCDWFLGSVNAMSEDGVFINIDGNANRVAAYAFGPKNVLLIVGMNKVVKTQEDAMSRARNEAAPVNAQRFGIDTPCSKAGSCFDCKSPECICCQILVTRFSRQKGRFKIILVDENLGF
;
A
#
# COMPACT_ATOMS: atom_id res chain seq x y z
N GLU A 1 1.72 -24.87 -24.57
CA GLU A 1 2.58 -25.32 -23.46
C GLU A 1 2.22 -24.53 -22.24
N ALA A 2 1.80 -25.23 -21.15
CA ALA A 2 1.54 -24.57 -19.87
C ALA A 2 2.86 -24.02 -19.31
N ILE A 3 2.92 -22.71 -19.08
CA ILE A 3 4.09 -22.07 -18.44
C ILE A 3 4.28 -22.73 -17.08
N LYS A 4 5.37 -23.45 -16.92
CA LYS A 4 5.67 -24.15 -15.67
C LYS A 4 6.06 -23.14 -14.60
N MET A 5 5.20 -22.91 -13.59
CA MET A 5 5.51 -22.05 -12.44
C MET A 5 6.87 -22.42 -11.84
N ASP A 6 7.70 -21.42 -11.58
CA ASP A 6 8.95 -21.63 -10.88
C ASP A 6 8.72 -21.96 -9.38
N VAL A 7 9.78 -22.37 -8.69
CA VAL A 7 9.66 -22.81 -7.29
C VAL A 7 9.31 -21.65 -6.33
N ARG A 8 9.69 -20.40 -6.67
CA ARG A 8 9.36 -19.21 -5.88
C ARG A 8 7.89 -18.87 -6.04
N GLN A 9 7.37 -18.90 -7.27
CA GLN A 9 5.94 -18.68 -7.56
C GLN A 9 5.07 -19.71 -6.83
N LYS A 10 5.45 -20.99 -6.84
CA LYS A 10 4.75 -22.05 -6.11
C LYS A 10 4.71 -21.75 -4.61
N ARG A 11 5.84 -21.36 -4.02
CA ARG A 11 5.93 -20.98 -2.61
C ARG A 11 5.06 -19.75 -2.32
N ASN A 12 5.11 -18.72 -3.15
CA ASN A 12 4.36 -17.49 -2.98
C ASN A 12 2.86 -17.73 -3.09
N LYS A 13 2.41 -18.58 -4.00
CA LYS A 13 0.99 -18.96 -4.10
C LYS A 13 0.46 -19.58 -2.81
N VAL A 14 1.18 -20.60 -2.29
CA VAL A 14 0.79 -21.25 -1.03
C VAL A 14 0.76 -20.27 0.14
N LEU A 15 1.77 -19.40 0.23
CA LEU A 15 1.83 -18.38 1.27
C LEU A 15 0.75 -17.32 1.07
N GLY A 16 0.57 -16.79 -0.14
CA GLY A 16 -0.41 -15.77 -0.45
C GLY A 16 -1.84 -16.20 -0.15
N GLU A 17 -2.21 -17.42 -0.52
CA GLU A 17 -3.53 -17.99 -0.20
C GLU A 17 -3.75 -18.12 1.32
N ARG A 18 -2.70 -18.42 2.09
CA ARG A 18 -2.76 -18.45 3.55
C ARG A 18 -2.92 -17.05 4.14
N VAL A 19 -2.20 -16.05 3.62
CA VAL A 19 -2.31 -14.65 4.06
C VAL A 19 -3.69 -14.08 3.70
N VAL A 20 -4.27 -14.44 2.57
CA VAL A 20 -5.66 -14.09 2.22
C VAL A 20 -6.62 -14.53 3.32
N LYS A 21 -6.56 -15.81 3.74
CA LYS A 21 -7.40 -16.32 4.83
C LYS A 21 -7.17 -15.61 6.16
N ALA A 22 -5.93 -15.23 6.44
CA ALA A 22 -5.59 -14.47 7.64
C ALA A 22 -6.23 -13.06 7.60
N LEU A 23 -6.19 -12.37 6.46
CA LEU A 23 -6.81 -11.06 6.26
C LEU A 23 -8.36 -11.15 6.36
N GLU A 24 -8.97 -12.17 5.75
CA GLU A 24 -10.40 -12.42 5.84
C GLU A 24 -10.85 -12.63 7.29
N SER A 25 -10.07 -13.36 8.10
CA SER A 25 -10.32 -13.54 9.54
C SER A 25 -10.26 -12.22 10.33
N ARG A 26 -9.70 -11.18 9.73
CA ARG A 26 -9.59 -9.81 10.29
C ARG A 26 -10.64 -8.83 9.71
N ASN A 27 -11.73 -9.36 9.14
CA ASN A 27 -12.81 -8.59 8.48
C ASN A 27 -12.37 -7.77 7.24
N MET A 28 -11.32 -8.19 6.58
CA MET A 28 -10.82 -7.55 5.36
C MET A 28 -11.12 -8.45 4.17
N ASP A 29 -11.46 -7.86 3.02
CA ASP A 29 -11.54 -8.62 1.77
C ASP A 29 -10.14 -8.77 1.21
N ALA A 30 -9.77 -9.95 0.74
CA ALA A 30 -8.44 -10.19 0.22
C ALA A 30 -8.45 -11.10 -1.03
N TYR A 31 -7.44 -10.93 -1.87
CA TYR A 31 -7.25 -11.70 -3.09
C TYR A 31 -5.76 -11.89 -3.37
N TYR A 32 -5.37 -13.06 -3.86
CA TYR A 32 -4.02 -13.32 -4.37
C TYR A 32 -4.05 -13.35 -5.89
N ALA A 33 -3.27 -12.48 -6.51
CA ALA A 33 -3.09 -12.37 -7.95
C ALA A 33 -1.73 -12.95 -8.36
N GLU A 34 -1.71 -13.83 -9.34
CA GLU A 34 -0.47 -14.41 -9.87
C GLU A 34 0.31 -13.41 -10.72
N THR A 35 -0.36 -12.38 -11.25
CA THR A 35 0.25 -11.32 -12.06
C THR A 35 -0.33 -9.94 -11.69
N LYS A 36 0.38 -8.88 -12.06
CA LYS A 36 -0.12 -7.51 -11.88
C LYS A 36 -1.34 -7.21 -12.76
N GLU A 37 -1.45 -7.82 -13.93
CA GLU A 37 -2.61 -7.69 -14.81
C GLU A 37 -3.86 -8.28 -14.16
N GLU A 38 -3.73 -9.43 -13.51
CA GLU A 38 -4.81 -10.03 -12.72
C GLU A 38 -5.18 -9.16 -11.53
N ALA A 39 -4.20 -8.55 -10.86
CA ALA A 39 -4.43 -7.62 -9.75
C ALA A 39 -5.22 -6.38 -10.21
N VAL A 40 -4.87 -5.79 -11.35
CA VAL A 40 -5.60 -4.65 -11.94
C VAL A 40 -7.03 -5.06 -12.28
N LYS A 41 -7.23 -6.19 -12.95
CA LYS A 41 -8.56 -6.71 -13.27
C LYS A 41 -9.40 -6.85 -12.00
N LYS A 42 -8.84 -7.48 -10.95
CA LYS A 42 -9.54 -7.67 -9.68
C LYS A 42 -9.87 -6.35 -8.98
N ALA A 43 -8.97 -5.38 -9.01
CA ALA A 43 -9.20 -4.06 -8.47
C ALA A 43 -10.39 -3.36 -9.15
N LEU A 44 -10.45 -3.41 -10.49
CA LEU A 44 -11.53 -2.81 -11.27
C LEU A 44 -12.88 -3.54 -11.10
N GLU A 45 -12.88 -4.84 -10.80
CA GLU A 45 -14.10 -5.56 -10.40
C GLU A 45 -14.68 -5.03 -9.07
N TRP A 46 -13.82 -4.56 -8.16
CA TRP A 46 -14.26 -4.04 -6.87
C TRP A 46 -14.62 -2.56 -6.89
N ILE A 47 -14.01 -1.76 -7.78
CA ILE A 47 -14.21 -0.31 -7.87
C ILE A 47 -15.32 -0.03 -8.89
N PRO A 48 -16.52 0.41 -8.48
CA PRO A 48 -17.57 0.78 -9.43
C PRO A 48 -17.16 1.98 -10.29
N GLU A 49 -17.57 1.98 -11.55
CA GLU A 49 -17.45 3.15 -12.42
C GLU A 49 -18.12 4.38 -11.80
N GLY A 50 -17.58 5.55 -12.08
CA GLY A 50 -18.05 6.83 -11.52
C GLY A 50 -17.55 7.10 -10.10
N SER A 51 -16.87 6.14 -9.44
CA SER A 51 -16.33 6.33 -8.08
C SER A 51 -15.35 7.49 -8.01
N THR A 52 -15.38 8.22 -6.90
CA THR A 52 -14.33 9.17 -6.53
C THR A 52 -13.15 8.41 -5.93
N ILE A 53 -11.96 8.60 -6.51
CA ILE A 53 -10.75 7.87 -6.14
C ILE A 53 -9.66 8.86 -5.74
N ASN A 54 -9.02 8.61 -4.61
CA ASN A 54 -7.83 9.33 -4.17
C ASN A 54 -6.73 8.32 -3.81
N MET A 55 -5.49 8.78 -3.71
CA MET A 55 -4.38 7.91 -3.34
C MET A 55 -3.28 8.63 -2.57
N GLY A 56 -2.54 7.86 -1.78
CA GLY A 56 -1.24 8.24 -1.26
C GLY A 56 -0.12 8.05 -2.28
N GLY A 57 1.11 8.33 -1.89
CA GLY A 57 2.28 8.07 -2.74
C GLY A 57 2.68 6.60 -2.72
N ALA A 58 1.92 5.71 -3.32
CA ALA A 58 2.15 4.26 -3.31
C ALA A 58 2.75 3.77 -4.63
N SER A 59 4.08 3.54 -4.67
CA SER A 59 4.79 3.00 -5.84
C SER A 59 4.18 1.71 -6.35
N SER A 60 3.77 0.80 -5.45
CA SER A 60 3.14 -0.48 -5.85
C SER A 60 1.88 -0.30 -6.70
N VAL A 61 1.09 0.74 -6.46
CA VAL A 61 -0.14 1.02 -7.23
C VAL A 61 0.19 1.50 -8.65
N HIS A 62 1.26 2.30 -8.78
CA HIS A 62 1.78 2.72 -10.09
C HIS A 62 2.42 1.54 -10.85
N GLU A 63 3.30 0.80 -10.20
CA GLU A 63 4.06 -0.29 -10.81
C GLU A 63 3.17 -1.44 -11.30
N CYS A 64 2.04 -1.70 -10.62
CA CYS A 64 1.08 -2.69 -11.11
C CYS A 64 0.22 -2.21 -12.28
N GLY A 65 0.25 -0.93 -12.64
CA GLY A 65 -0.53 -0.36 -13.75
C GLY A 65 -1.96 0.05 -13.41
N LEU A 66 -2.36 -0.01 -12.13
CA LEU A 66 -3.74 0.33 -11.72
C LEU A 66 -4.08 1.81 -11.98
N ILE A 67 -3.12 2.72 -11.80
CA ILE A 67 -3.36 4.15 -12.04
C ILE A 67 -3.65 4.43 -13.51
N ASP A 68 -2.93 3.80 -14.42
CA ASP A 68 -3.15 3.96 -15.87
C ASP A 68 -4.53 3.43 -16.28
N ALA A 69 -4.94 2.30 -15.71
CA ALA A 69 -6.26 1.72 -15.93
C ALA A 69 -7.38 2.64 -15.40
N ILE A 70 -7.20 3.26 -14.22
CA ILE A 70 -8.15 4.22 -13.65
C ILE A 70 -8.22 5.50 -14.48
N LYS A 71 -7.07 6.05 -14.91
CA LYS A 71 -7.03 7.27 -15.73
C LYS A 71 -7.65 7.08 -17.12
N SER A 72 -7.62 5.87 -17.66
CA SER A 72 -8.24 5.51 -18.94
C SER A 72 -9.71 5.08 -18.82
N GLY A 73 -10.18 4.81 -17.61
CA GLY A 73 -11.54 4.38 -17.33
C GLY A 73 -12.49 5.54 -16.96
N ASN A 74 -13.71 5.20 -16.59
CA ASN A 74 -14.74 6.15 -16.17
C ASN A 74 -14.72 6.34 -14.65
N TYR A 75 -13.70 7.05 -14.12
CA TYR A 75 -13.52 7.31 -12.70
C TYR A 75 -13.20 8.78 -12.42
N ASN A 76 -13.61 9.28 -11.26
CA ASN A 76 -13.27 10.62 -10.78
C ASN A 76 -11.98 10.57 -9.95
N PHE A 77 -10.83 10.49 -10.62
CA PHE A 77 -9.54 10.37 -9.95
C PHE A 77 -8.98 11.73 -9.54
N CYS A 78 -8.78 11.90 -8.21
CA CYS A 78 -8.10 13.06 -7.63
C CYS A 78 -6.58 12.92 -7.78
N ASP A 79 -6.05 13.31 -8.92
CA ASP A 79 -4.64 13.19 -9.26
C ASP A 79 -3.80 14.28 -8.59
N ARG A 80 -3.11 13.93 -7.51
CA ARG A 80 -2.22 14.84 -6.77
C ARG A 80 -1.03 15.34 -7.60
N ASP A 81 -0.65 14.63 -8.65
CA ASP A 81 0.47 15.03 -9.51
C ASP A 81 0.12 16.19 -10.43
N LYS A 82 -1.18 16.52 -10.55
CA LYS A 82 -1.68 17.72 -11.24
C LYS A 82 -1.66 18.97 -10.36
N ALA A 83 -1.45 18.82 -9.05
CA ALA A 83 -1.39 19.97 -8.14
C ALA A 83 -0.11 20.77 -8.34
N SER A 84 -0.27 22.08 -8.58
CA SER A 84 0.82 23.01 -8.87
C SER A 84 1.39 23.66 -7.61
N THR A 85 0.59 23.73 -6.54
CA THR A 85 0.97 24.41 -5.28
C THR A 85 0.95 23.46 -4.09
N PRO A 86 1.66 23.77 -3.00
CA PRO A 86 1.57 23.02 -1.74
C PRO A 86 0.15 23.00 -1.17
N GLU A 87 -0.59 24.10 -1.30
CA GLU A 87 -1.97 24.25 -0.83
C GLU A 87 -2.90 23.29 -1.56
N GLU A 88 -2.84 23.23 -2.90
CA GLU A 88 -3.60 22.28 -3.73
C GLU A 88 -3.27 20.82 -3.35
N LYS A 89 -2.00 20.50 -3.10
CA LYS A 89 -1.60 19.15 -2.63
C LYS A 89 -2.23 18.82 -1.29
N GLN A 90 -2.31 19.79 -0.38
CA GLN A 90 -2.93 19.61 0.92
C GLN A 90 -4.44 19.43 0.83
N GLU A 91 -5.12 20.18 -0.05
CA GLU A 91 -6.56 20.02 -0.31
C GLU A 91 -6.88 18.65 -0.88
N ILE A 92 -6.11 18.17 -1.86
CA ILE A 92 -6.25 16.81 -2.40
C ILE A 92 -6.05 15.76 -1.30
N ALA A 93 -5.06 15.95 -0.43
CA ALA A 93 -4.84 15.03 0.68
C ALA A 93 -6.01 15.01 1.69
N ARG A 94 -6.66 16.15 1.93
CA ARG A 94 -7.86 16.24 2.76
C ARG A 94 -9.09 15.64 2.08
N ALA A 95 -9.24 15.82 0.77
CA ALA A 95 -10.33 15.23 -0.02
C ALA A 95 -10.32 13.68 0.04
N ALA A 96 -9.18 13.07 0.35
CA ALA A 96 -9.07 11.63 0.57
C ALA A 96 -10.05 11.11 1.63
N PHE A 97 -10.38 11.91 2.65
CA PHE A 97 -11.29 11.48 3.73
C PHE A 97 -12.75 11.30 3.30
N SER A 98 -13.16 11.93 2.22
CA SER A 98 -14.53 11.90 1.70
C SER A 98 -14.68 11.15 0.37
N CYS A 99 -13.61 10.62 -0.19
CA CYS A 99 -13.69 9.83 -1.42
C CYS A 99 -14.32 8.46 -1.20
N ASP A 100 -14.79 7.82 -2.27
CA ASP A 100 -15.34 6.47 -2.22
C ASP A 100 -14.22 5.43 -2.04
N TRP A 101 -13.08 5.64 -2.69
CA TRP A 101 -11.95 4.72 -2.69
C TRP A 101 -10.62 5.45 -2.46
N PHE A 102 -9.85 4.93 -1.53
CA PHE A 102 -8.47 5.35 -1.34
C PHE A 102 -7.51 4.22 -1.72
N LEU A 103 -6.61 4.49 -2.65
CA LEU A 103 -5.64 3.52 -3.13
C LEU A 103 -4.31 3.67 -2.39
N GLY A 104 -3.69 2.54 -2.08
CA GLY A 104 -2.42 2.54 -1.39
C GLY A 104 -1.70 1.22 -1.39
N SER A 105 -0.73 1.12 -0.49
CA SER A 105 0.04 -0.09 -0.22
C SER A 105 0.44 -0.11 1.26
N VAL A 106 1.17 -1.14 1.65
CA VAL A 106 1.75 -1.24 2.99
C VAL A 106 3.27 -1.10 2.93
N ASN A 107 3.89 -0.72 4.05
CA ASN A 107 5.35 -0.78 4.17
C ASN A 107 5.81 -2.21 4.51
N ALA A 108 5.00 -2.97 5.23
CA ALA A 108 5.20 -4.39 5.48
C ALA A 108 3.90 -5.03 5.95
N MET A 109 3.79 -6.35 5.80
CA MET A 109 2.67 -7.17 6.26
C MET A 109 3.19 -8.47 6.85
N SER A 110 2.65 -8.90 7.98
CA SER A 110 2.94 -10.22 8.53
C SER A 110 2.09 -11.32 7.89
N GLU A 111 2.56 -12.57 7.96
CA GLU A 111 1.83 -13.72 7.41
C GLU A 111 0.45 -13.93 8.06
N ASP A 112 0.22 -13.41 9.25
CA ASP A 112 -1.07 -13.45 9.93
C ASP A 112 -1.97 -12.23 9.60
N GLY A 113 -1.55 -11.35 8.66
CA GLY A 113 -2.38 -10.28 8.11
C GLY A 113 -2.37 -8.97 8.90
N VAL A 114 -1.42 -8.76 9.81
CA VAL A 114 -1.18 -7.45 10.42
C VAL A 114 -0.26 -6.64 9.52
N PHE A 115 -0.59 -5.39 9.24
CA PHE A 115 0.26 -4.56 8.39
C PHE A 115 0.66 -3.23 9.03
N ILE A 116 1.85 -2.77 8.62
CA ILE A 116 2.55 -1.60 9.15
C ILE A 116 2.63 -0.54 8.06
N ASN A 117 2.27 0.69 8.43
CA ASN A 117 2.43 1.87 7.60
C ASN A 117 3.14 2.98 8.36
N ILE A 118 4.13 3.61 7.73
CA ILE A 118 4.93 4.70 8.29
C ILE A 118 4.75 5.92 7.42
N ASP A 119 4.46 7.08 8.02
CA ASP A 119 4.31 8.36 7.33
C ASP A 119 5.02 9.51 8.05
N GLY A 120 5.46 10.50 7.28
CA GLY A 120 5.96 11.78 7.80
C GLY A 120 4.81 12.72 8.17
N ASN A 121 3.90 12.99 7.23
CA ASN A 121 2.79 13.94 7.39
C ASN A 121 1.49 13.30 7.88
N ALA A 122 1.48 12.01 8.15
CA ALA A 122 0.33 11.22 8.59
C ALA A 122 -0.90 11.18 7.65
N ASN A 123 -0.85 11.83 6.49
CA ASN A 123 -2.02 11.93 5.59
C ASN A 123 -2.50 10.56 5.08
N ARG A 124 -1.59 9.66 4.72
CA ARG A 124 -1.93 8.30 4.28
C ARG A 124 -2.41 7.43 5.45
N VAL A 125 -1.68 7.41 6.56
CA VAL A 125 -2.08 6.60 7.73
C VAL A 125 -3.39 7.11 8.34
N ALA A 126 -3.67 8.40 8.30
CA ALA A 126 -4.96 8.95 8.73
C ALA A 126 -6.10 8.48 7.81
N ALA A 127 -5.90 8.46 6.48
CA ALA A 127 -6.88 7.91 5.54
C ALA A 127 -7.13 6.41 5.77
N TYR A 128 -6.12 5.64 6.16
CA TYR A 128 -6.29 4.22 6.53
C TYR A 128 -7.01 4.08 7.87
N ALA A 129 -6.62 4.86 8.87
CA ALA A 129 -7.22 4.78 10.21
C ALA A 129 -8.67 5.24 10.21
N PHE A 130 -8.97 6.34 9.53
CA PHE A 130 -10.31 6.92 9.43
C PHE A 130 -10.44 7.76 8.15
N GLY A 131 -11.56 7.68 7.47
CA GLY A 131 -11.87 8.52 6.29
C GLY A 131 -12.62 7.75 5.21
N PRO A 132 -11.96 7.37 4.09
CA PRO A 132 -12.65 6.81 2.93
C PRO A 132 -13.44 5.53 3.28
N LYS A 133 -14.56 5.34 2.57
CA LYS A 133 -15.44 4.17 2.74
C LYS A 133 -14.72 2.87 2.40
N ASN A 134 -13.84 2.92 1.38
CA ASN A 134 -13.08 1.77 0.92
C ASN A 134 -11.60 2.14 0.81
N VAL A 135 -10.74 1.24 1.25
CA VAL A 135 -9.28 1.33 1.13
C VAL A 135 -8.80 0.11 0.35
N LEU A 136 -8.26 0.32 -0.84
CA LEU A 136 -7.67 -0.74 -1.65
C LEU A 136 -6.16 -0.69 -1.56
N LEU A 137 -5.56 -1.80 -1.14
CA LEU A 137 -4.12 -1.95 -0.98
C LEU A 137 -3.57 -2.96 -2.00
N ILE A 138 -2.63 -2.52 -2.83
CA ILE A 138 -1.83 -3.38 -3.70
C ILE A 138 -0.53 -3.71 -2.97
N VAL A 139 -0.29 -4.98 -2.74
CA VAL A 139 0.83 -5.45 -1.90
C VAL A 139 1.61 -6.52 -2.64
N GLY A 140 2.83 -6.21 -3.05
CA GLY A 140 3.75 -7.21 -3.59
C GLY A 140 4.16 -8.23 -2.52
N MET A 141 4.37 -9.49 -2.91
CA MET A 141 4.80 -10.55 -1.98
C MET A 141 6.15 -10.29 -1.33
N ASN A 142 6.97 -9.36 -1.89
CA ASN A 142 8.20 -8.86 -1.25
C ASN A 142 7.97 -8.15 0.09
N LYS A 143 6.75 -7.72 0.40
CA LYS A 143 6.39 -7.01 1.64
C LYS A 143 5.84 -7.92 2.74
N VAL A 144 5.62 -9.20 2.42
CA VAL A 144 5.10 -10.19 3.37
C VAL A 144 6.25 -10.86 4.11
N VAL A 145 6.22 -10.75 5.43
CA VAL A 145 7.22 -11.31 6.35
C VAL A 145 6.56 -12.17 7.43
N LYS A 146 7.35 -12.86 8.23
CA LYS A 146 6.83 -13.90 9.13
C LYS A 146 5.94 -13.37 10.25
N THR A 147 6.42 -12.38 11.00
CA THR A 147 5.76 -11.88 12.22
C THR A 147 5.45 -10.38 12.14
N GLN A 148 4.68 -9.85 13.08
CA GLN A 148 4.45 -8.42 13.21
C GLN A 148 5.75 -7.67 13.56
N GLU A 149 6.62 -8.27 14.35
CA GLU A 149 7.93 -7.73 14.70
C GLU A 149 8.82 -7.62 13.47
N ASP A 150 8.84 -8.65 12.62
CA ASP A 150 9.54 -8.61 11.33
C ASP A 150 8.95 -7.54 10.41
N ALA A 151 7.62 -7.37 10.41
CA ALA A 151 6.96 -6.32 9.62
C ALA A 151 7.34 -4.92 10.12
N MET A 152 7.41 -4.71 11.42
CA MET A 152 7.91 -3.45 11.99
C MET A 152 9.38 -3.22 11.63
N SER A 153 10.21 -4.25 11.74
CA SER A 153 11.61 -4.20 11.37
C SER A 153 11.79 -3.87 9.89
N ARG A 154 11.07 -4.56 8.99
CA ARG A 154 11.12 -4.30 7.55
C ARG A 154 10.68 -2.87 7.22
N ALA A 155 9.56 -2.43 7.78
CA ALA A 155 9.03 -1.09 7.53
C ALA A 155 10.04 0.02 7.92
N ARG A 156 10.75 -0.15 9.05
CA ARG A 156 11.72 0.84 9.55
C ARG A 156 13.09 0.71 8.91
N ASN A 157 13.58 -0.51 8.67
CA ASN A 157 14.98 -0.75 8.28
C ASN A 157 15.16 -0.95 6.78
N GLU A 158 14.10 -1.23 6.03
CA GLU A 158 14.12 -1.39 4.58
C GLU A 158 13.25 -0.35 3.88
N ALA A 159 11.93 -0.36 4.08
CA ALA A 159 11.02 0.49 3.34
C ALA A 159 11.27 1.99 3.57
N ALA A 160 11.47 2.43 4.81
CA ALA A 160 11.69 3.83 5.13
C ALA A 160 13.04 4.37 4.59
N PRO A 161 14.20 3.69 4.75
CA PRO A 161 15.45 4.11 4.13
C PRO A 161 15.40 4.19 2.61
N VAL A 162 14.78 3.23 1.94
CA VAL A 162 14.58 3.27 0.47
C VAL A 162 13.71 4.47 0.07
N ASN A 163 12.62 4.71 0.80
CA ASN A 163 11.76 5.86 0.55
C ASN A 163 12.46 7.21 0.81
N ALA A 164 13.37 7.27 1.78
CA ALA A 164 14.21 8.44 2.02
C ALA A 164 15.11 8.77 0.81
N GLN A 165 15.66 7.75 0.15
CA GLN A 165 16.42 7.93 -1.11
C GLN A 165 15.54 8.51 -2.21
N ARG A 166 14.29 8.01 -2.36
CA ARG A 166 13.35 8.51 -3.36
C ARG A 166 13.03 9.99 -3.19
N PHE A 167 12.95 10.47 -1.96
CA PHE A 167 12.69 11.88 -1.67
C PHE A 167 13.94 12.78 -1.69
N GLY A 168 15.13 12.20 -1.68
CA GLY A 168 16.40 12.96 -1.64
C GLY A 168 16.56 13.82 -0.37
N ILE A 169 16.03 13.36 0.75
CA ILE A 169 16.00 14.08 2.03
C ILE A 169 17.30 13.90 2.82
N ASP A 170 17.65 14.89 3.64
CA ASP A 170 18.85 14.85 4.50
C ASP A 170 18.53 14.18 5.86
N THR A 171 18.61 12.87 5.89
CA THR A 171 18.42 12.07 7.09
C THR A 171 19.58 11.09 7.29
N PRO A 172 19.83 10.59 8.51
CA PRO A 172 20.87 9.57 8.72
C PRO A 172 20.70 8.33 7.84
N CYS A 173 19.46 7.87 7.64
CA CYS A 173 19.18 6.68 6.83
C CYS A 173 19.42 6.91 5.33
N SER A 174 19.27 8.13 4.80
CA SER A 174 19.59 8.41 3.40
C SER A 174 21.12 8.37 3.15
N LYS A 175 21.93 8.65 4.19
CA LYS A 175 23.40 8.60 4.12
C LYS A 175 23.96 7.21 4.33
N ALA A 176 23.37 6.44 5.23
CA ALA A 176 23.90 5.15 5.68
C ALA A 176 23.12 3.92 5.21
N GLY A 177 21.96 4.11 4.56
CA GLY A 177 21.12 3.02 4.07
C GLY A 177 20.36 2.25 5.17
N SER A 178 20.43 2.68 6.43
CA SER A 178 19.87 2.00 7.59
C SER A 178 19.18 2.97 8.55
N CYS A 179 18.17 2.50 9.28
CA CYS A 179 17.45 3.30 10.25
C CYS A 179 18.25 3.54 11.53
N PHE A 180 18.25 4.78 12.01
CA PHE A 180 18.91 5.22 13.26
C PHE A 180 17.92 5.74 14.31
N ASP A 181 16.61 5.52 14.12
CA ASP A 181 15.58 6.06 15.01
C ASP A 181 15.70 7.58 15.20
N CYS A 182 15.98 8.29 14.12
CA CYS A 182 16.30 9.69 14.12
C CYS A 182 15.10 10.58 14.42
N LYS A 183 15.38 11.81 14.88
CA LYS A 183 14.44 12.93 15.02
C LYS A 183 14.87 14.08 14.12
N SER A 184 15.36 13.77 12.92
CA SER A 184 15.80 14.77 11.95
C SER A 184 14.62 15.62 11.48
N PRO A 185 14.83 16.91 11.16
CA PRO A 185 13.76 17.80 10.67
C PRO A 185 13.04 17.26 9.41
N GLU A 186 13.76 16.52 8.55
CA GLU A 186 13.23 15.91 7.34
C GLU A 186 12.79 14.45 7.52
N CYS A 187 12.65 13.99 8.77
CA CYS A 187 12.23 12.61 9.06
C CYS A 187 10.84 12.30 8.46
N ILE A 188 10.74 11.20 7.74
CA ILE A 188 9.50 10.71 7.15
C ILE A 188 8.84 9.57 7.94
N CYS A 189 9.31 9.31 9.17
CA CYS A 189 8.84 8.22 10.04
C CYS A 189 8.18 8.75 11.32
N CYS A 190 7.37 9.83 11.19
CA CYS A 190 6.78 10.51 12.33
C CYS A 190 5.56 9.78 12.91
N GLN A 191 4.87 9.00 12.08
CA GLN A 191 3.67 8.25 12.46
C GLN A 191 3.80 6.80 12.03
N ILE A 192 3.51 5.88 12.93
CA ILE A 192 3.49 4.44 12.67
C ILE A 192 2.10 3.92 12.97
N LEU A 193 1.41 3.40 11.97
CA LEU A 193 0.10 2.76 12.10
C LEU A 193 0.27 1.25 12.00
N VAL A 194 -0.20 0.55 13.02
CA VAL A 194 -0.38 -0.91 13.01
C VAL A 194 -1.86 -1.21 12.80
N THR A 195 -2.20 -1.79 11.67
CA THR A 195 -3.57 -2.22 11.38
C THR A 195 -3.69 -3.72 11.61
N ARG A 196 -4.41 -4.08 12.65
CA ARG A 196 -4.53 -5.49 13.07
C ARG A 196 -5.90 -6.11 12.77
N PHE A 197 -6.94 -5.29 12.64
CA PHE A 197 -8.32 -5.73 12.44
C PHE A 197 -9.17 -4.60 11.88
N SER A 198 -10.14 -4.90 11.02
CA SER A 198 -11.11 -3.93 10.53
C SER A 198 -12.45 -4.13 11.24
N ARG A 199 -12.90 -3.12 12.02
CA ARG A 199 -14.24 -3.15 12.61
C ARG A 199 -15.35 -3.11 11.55
N GLN A 200 -15.10 -2.39 10.46
CA GLN A 200 -16.00 -2.31 9.31
C GLN A 200 -15.61 -3.42 8.34
N LYS A 201 -16.50 -4.42 8.19
CA LYS A 201 -16.27 -5.55 7.29
C LYS A 201 -16.08 -5.06 5.85
N GLY A 202 -15.04 -5.55 5.21
CA GLY A 202 -14.73 -5.27 3.80
C GLY A 202 -14.31 -3.81 3.49
N ARG A 203 -14.12 -2.94 4.50
CA ARG A 203 -13.58 -1.60 4.25
C ARG A 203 -12.19 -1.66 3.64
N PHE A 204 -11.33 -2.54 4.16
CA PHE A 204 -10.04 -2.84 3.55
C PHE A 204 -10.20 -3.95 2.53
N LYS A 205 -9.67 -3.69 1.34
CA LYS A 205 -9.55 -4.66 0.25
C LYS A 205 -8.07 -4.78 -0.12
N ILE A 206 -7.53 -5.97 0.00
CA ILE A 206 -6.10 -6.21 -0.18
C ILE A 206 -5.88 -7.16 -1.36
N ILE A 207 -5.06 -6.76 -2.32
CA ILE A 207 -4.61 -7.63 -3.40
C ILE A 207 -3.12 -7.91 -3.19
N LEU A 208 -2.80 -9.16 -2.86
CA LEU A 208 -1.44 -9.67 -2.82
C LEU A 208 -1.03 -10.02 -4.24
N VAL A 209 0.11 -9.55 -4.68
CA VAL A 209 0.59 -9.76 -6.05
C VAL A 209 1.90 -10.55 -6.03
N ASP A 210 1.99 -11.62 -6.84
CA ASP A 210 3.20 -12.47 -6.94
C ASP A 210 4.34 -11.78 -7.71
N GLU A 211 4.58 -10.53 -7.35
CA GLU A 211 5.66 -9.72 -7.91
C GLU A 211 6.28 -8.85 -6.82
N ASN A 212 7.49 -8.37 -7.06
CA ASN A 212 8.11 -7.34 -6.24
C ASN A 212 7.55 -5.98 -6.67
N LEU A 213 6.73 -5.37 -5.81
CA LEU A 213 6.10 -4.08 -6.07
C LEU A 213 6.41 -3.07 -4.97
N GLY A 214 6.97 -1.94 -5.37
CA GLY A 214 7.41 -0.90 -4.45
C GLY A 214 8.48 -1.40 -3.47
N PHE A 215 8.59 -0.74 -2.32
CA PHE A 215 9.61 -1.01 -1.30
C PHE A 215 9.04 -0.96 0.10
#